data_a87598cc05c972ca4f7f8224c035e9f0
#
_entry.id   a87598cc05c972ca4f7f8224c035e9f0
#
_cell.length_a   1.000
_cell.length_b   1.000
_cell.length_c   1.000
_cell.angle_alpha   90.00
_cell.angle_beta   90.00
_cell.angle_gamma   90.00
#
_symmetry.space_group_name_H-M   'P 1'
#
loop_
_entity.id
_entity.type
_entity.pdbx_description
1 polymer ?
#
loop_
_entity_poly.entity_id
_entity_poly.type
_entity_poly.pdbx_seq_one_letter_code
_entity_poly.pdbx_strand_id
1 'polypeptide(L)'
;LQAMGSNAIGLSGADGNAVQAVKRPVKEFDFGFVGDVTGINTTLFKLLLQAQYVPVCCAITHDQKGQLLNTNADTIAASIATGLSKFFDVSLCYCFEMPGVLKNIVDKESVISEITPNSYNELKINNIIHSGMIPKIDNCFEALNNGVSEVKIGAPQMISGKIKYTKLILDDE
;
A
#
# COMPACT_ATOMS: atom_id res chain seq x y z
N LEU A 1 2.81 16.77 -11.42
CA LEU A 1 3.05 15.64 -12.34
C LEU A 1 2.98 16.10 -13.79
N GLN A 2 1.92 16.78 -14.23
CA GLN A 2 1.75 17.27 -15.60
C GLN A 2 2.87 18.24 -16.00
N ALA A 3 3.28 19.17 -15.11
CA ALA A 3 4.40 20.07 -15.33
C ALA A 3 5.75 19.35 -15.53
N MET A 4 5.83 18.09 -15.12
CA MET A 4 6.99 17.21 -15.32
C MET A 4 6.81 16.25 -16.52
N GLY A 5 5.80 16.46 -17.34
CA GLY A 5 5.50 15.64 -18.51
C GLY A 5 4.78 14.32 -18.21
N SER A 6 4.29 14.12 -16.98
CA SER A 6 3.54 12.91 -16.63
C SER A 6 2.08 13.05 -17.02
N ASN A 7 1.54 12.05 -17.73
CA ASN A 7 0.11 11.99 -18.11
C ASN A 7 -0.71 11.43 -16.94
N ALA A 8 -0.83 12.22 -15.85
CA ALA A 8 -1.49 11.80 -14.62
C ALA A 8 -2.99 12.11 -14.65
N ILE A 9 -3.80 11.17 -14.12
CA ILE A 9 -5.24 11.33 -13.91
C ILE A 9 -5.59 11.10 -12.43
N GLY A 10 -6.26 12.09 -11.80
CA GLY A 10 -6.77 11.97 -10.44
C GLY A 10 -8.03 11.13 -10.39
N LEU A 11 -8.10 10.21 -9.43
CA LEU A 11 -9.25 9.32 -9.23
C LEU A 11 -9.60 9.24 -7.73
N SER A 12 -10.88 9.30 -7.43
CA SER A 12 -11.44 8.71 -6.21
C SER A 12 -11.88 7.26 -6.50
N GLY A 13 -12.20 6.51 -5.47
CA GLY A 13 -12.78 5.17 -5.64
C GLY A 13 -14.12 5.18 -6.37
N ALA A 14 -14.87 6.30 -6.33
CA ALA A 14 -16.14 6.46 -7.02
C ALA A 14 -15.98 6.64 -8.54
N ASP A 15 -14.86 7.20 -8.99
CA ASP A 15 -14.61 7.45 -10.41
C ASP A 15 -14.45 6.12 -11.15
N GLY A 16 -15.35 5.82 -12.06
CA GLY A 16 -15.39 4.56 -12.79
C GLY A 16 -15.49 3.31 -11.89
N ASN A 17 -16.03 3.44 -10.67
CA ASN A 17 -16.03 2.39 -9.64
C ASN A 17 -14.64 1.84 -9.35
N ALA A 18 -13.62 2.70 -9.32
CA ALA A 18 -12.22 2.30 -9.21
C ALA A 18 -11.94 1.47 -7.96
N VAL A 19 -12.44 1.89 -6.79
CA VAL A 19 -12.28 1.20 -5.51
C VAL A 19 -13.61 1.16 -4.76
N GLN A 20 -14.15 -0.02 -4.61
CA GLN A 20 -15.40 -0.29 -3.91
C GLN A 20 -15.14 -0.61 -2.44
N ALA A 21 -16.05 -0.19 -1.56
CA ALA A 21 -15.94 -0.44 -0.13
C ALA A 21 -17.32 -0.68 0.50
N VAL A 22 -17.32 -1.15 1.73
CA VAL A 22 -18.51 -1.13 2.59
C VAL A 22 -18.23 -0.24 3.80
N LYS A 23 -19.27 0.43 4.30
CA LYS A 23 -19.13 1.18 5.55
C LYS A 23 -18.72 0.22 6.64
N ARG A 24 -17.65 0.58 7.39
CA ARG A 24 -17.19 -0.23 8.52
C ARG A 24 -18.31 -0.45 9.52
N PRO A 25 -18.60 -1.70 9.90
CA PRO A 25 -19.62 -2.00 10.89
C PRO A 25 -19.31 -1.36 12.25
N VAL A 26 -20.33 -0.80 12.88
CA VAL A 26 -20.21 -0.32 14.27
C VAL A 26 -20.05 -1.52 15.19
N LYS A 27 -18.98 -1.49 16.02
CA LYS A 27 -18.74 -2.46 17.10
C LYS A 27 -18.72 -1.70 18.43
N GLU A 28 -17.55 -1.58 19.05
CA GLU A 28 -17.37 -0.80 20.28
C GLU A 28 -17.39 0.72 20.00
N PHE A 29 -16.93 1.11 18.81
CA PHE A 29 -16.89 2.51 18.38
C PHE A 29 -17.52 2.67 17.01
N ASP A 30 -18.22 3.80 16.80
CA ASP A 30 -18.68 4.23 15.47
C ASP A 30 -17.58 5.09 14.84
N PHE A 31 -16.94 4.58 13.80
CA PHE A 31 -15.94 5.29 13.01
C PHE A 31 -16.55 6.23 11.97
N GLY A 32 -17.85 6.44 11.96
CA GLY A 32 -18.55 7.29 11.00
C GLY A 32 -18.49 6.71 9.58
N PHE A 33 -18.06 7.51 8.63
CA PHE A 33 -17.99 7.14 7.20
C PHE A 33 -16.65 6.51 6.82
N VAL A 34 -16.16 5.57 7.62
CA VAL A 34 -14.97 4.78 7.27
C VAL A 34 -15.38 3.60 6.40
N GLY A 35 -14.59 3.37 5.32
CA GLY A 35 -14.79 2.28 4.38
C GLY A 35 -13.75 1.16 4.52
N ASP A 36 -14.22 -0.07 4.41
CA ASP A 36 -13.39 -1.26 4.25
C ASP A 36 -13.48 -1.72 2.79
N VAL A 37 -12.33 -1.82 2.11
CA VAL A 37 -12.28 -2.15 0.66
C VAL A 37 -12.84 -3.55 0.42
N THR A 38 -13.72 -3.65 -0.59
CA THR A 38 -14.34 -4.91 -1.00
C THR A 38 -14.00 -5.33 -2.42
N GLY A 39 -13.52 -4.39 -3.24
CA GLY A 39 -13.18 -4.69 -4.62
C GLY A 39 -12.45 -3.57 -5.34
N ILE A 40 -11.72 -3.97 -6.39
CA ILE A 40 -10.97 -3.08 -7.29
C ILE A 40 -11.44 -3.31 -8.72
N ASN A 41 -11.73 -2.22 -9.44
CA ASN A 41 -12.01 -2.29 -10.87
C ASN A 41 -10.70 -2.43 -11.68
N THR A 42 -10.19 -3.65 -11.75
CA THR A 42 -8.94 -3.94 -12.47
C THR A 42 -9.04 -3.63 -13.96
N THR A 43 -10.24 -3.68 -14.56
CA THR A 43 -10.46 -3.31 -15.96
C THR A 43 -10.18 -1.84 -16.20
N LEU A 44 -10.66 -0.96 -15.33
CA LEU A 44 -10.38 0.47 -15.41
C LEU A 44 -8.87 0.76 -15.30
N PHE A 45 -8.20 0.19 -14.29
CA PHE A 45 -6.77 0.41 -14.10
C PHE A 45 -5.95 -0.10 -15.28
N LYS A 46 -6.26 -1.29 -15.81
CA LYS A 46 -5.61 -1.83 -17.01
C LYS A 46 -5.78 -0.91 -18.21
N LEU A 47 -6.99 -0.40 -18.45
CA LEU A 47 -7.28 0.52 -19.54
C LEU A 47 -6.43 1.79 -19.44
N LEU A 48 -6.38 2.39 -18.24
CA LEU A 48 -5.61 3.61 -18.01
C LEU A 48 -4.11 3.38 -18.21
N LEU A 49 -3.56 2.29 -17.66
CA LEU A 49 -2.15 1.95 -17.81
C LEU A 49 -1.78 1.63 -19.26
N GLN A 50 -2.62 0.90 -19.99
CA GLN A 50 -2.42 0.63 -21.41
C GLN A 50 -2.47 1.90 -22.27
N ALA A 51 -3.29 2.88 -21.87
CA ALA A 51 -3.35 4.20 -22.50
C ALA A 51 -2.24 5.15 -21.98
N GLN A 52 -1.26 4.63 -21.24
CA GLN A 52 -0.13 5.37 -20.67
C GLN A 52 -0.52 6.52 -19.72
N TYR A 53 -1.66 6.41 -19.06
CA TYR A 53 -1.98 7.27 -17.93
C TYR A 53 -1.33 6.77 -16.64
N VAL A 54 -1.05 7.73 -15.74
CA VAL A 54 -0.63 7.46 -14.37
C VAL A 54 -1.82 7.73 -13.44
N PRO A 55 -2.55 6.68 -12.97
CA PRO A 55 -3.64 6.87 -12.03
C PRO A 55 -3.12 7.38 -10.68
N VAL A 56 -3.69 8.47 -10.17
CA VAL A 56 -3.38 9.05 -8.86
C VAL A 56 -4.62 8.96 -8.00
N CYS A 57 -4.68 7.94 -7.14
CA CYS A 57 -5.85 7.65 -6.32
C CYS A 57 -5.82 8.41 -5.00
N CYS A 58 -6.93 9.00 -4.59
CA CYS A 58 -7.11 9.55 -3.25
C CYS A 58 -7.77 8.52 -2.30
N ALA A 59 -7.77 8.84 -1.00
CA ALA A 59 -8.27 7.95 0.05
C ALA A 59 -9.80 7.97 0.22
N ILE A 60 -10.54 8.18 -0.87
CA ILE A 60 -12.01 8.16 -0.91
C ILE A 60 -12.48 6.97 -1.72
N THR A 61 -13.37 6.19 -1.13
CA THR A 61 -14.04 5.04 -1.74
C THR A 61 -15.55 5.25 -1.76
N HIS A 62 -16.33 4.27 -2.19
CA HIS A 62 -17.79 4.37 -2.19
C HIS A 62 -18.44 2.99 -1.94
N ASP A 63 -19.68 3.01 -1.48
CA ASP A 63 -20.46 1.82 -1.13
C ASP A 63 -21.36 1.30 -2.25
N GLN A 64 -21.24 1.81 -3.47
CA GLN A 64 -22.11 1.53 -4.62
C GLN A 64 -23.59 1.96 -4.45
N LYS A 65 -23.90 2.66 -3.37
CA LYS A 65 -25.26 3.15 -3.07
C LYS A 65 -25.33 4.69 -2.98
N GLY A 66 -24.25 5.37 -3.40
CA GLY A 66 -24.15 6.82 -3.41
C GLY A 66 -23.43 7.43 -2.20
N GLN A 67 -22.99 6.62 -1.22
CA GLN A 67 -22.24 7.11 -0.08
C GLN A 67 -20.74 7.03 -0.33
N LEU A 68 -20.04 8.17 -0.20
CA LEU A 68 -18.58 8.22 -0.17
C LEU A 68 -18.07 7.82 1.22
N LEU A 69 -16.93 7.11 1.25
CA LEU A 69 -16.31 6.58 2.46
C LEU A 69 -14.85 6.99 2.50
N ASN A 70 -14.36 7.35 3.69
CA ASN A 70 -12.94 7.57 3.94
C ASN A 70 -12.25 6.23 4.21
N THR A 71 -11.21 5.92 3.47
CA THR A 71 -10.50 4.63 3.56
C THR A 71 -9.01 4.86 3.77
N ASN A 72 -8.36 3.96 4.50
CA ASN A 72 -6.92 4.04 4.70
C ASN A 72 -6.18 3.92 3.37
N ALA A 73 -5.27 4.87 3.09
CA ALA A 73 -4.53 4.93 1.82
C ALA A 73 -3.61 3.72 1.61
N ASP A 74 -2.99 3.20 2.67
CA ASP A 74 -2.14 2.00 2.59
C ASP A 74 -2.97 0.78 2.17
N THR A 75 -4.20 0.66 2.71
CA THR A 75 -5.15 -0.42 2.33
C THR A 75 -5.57 -0.30 0.86
N ILE A 76 -5.86 0.91 0.39
CA ILE A 76 -6.19 1.13 -1.03
C ILE A 76 -5.02 0.74 -1.92
N ALA A 77 -3.80 1.16 -1.57
CA ALA A 77 -2.60 0.84 -2.34
C ALA A 77 -2.35 -0.68 -2.40
N ALA A 78 -2.44 -1.38 -1.26
CA ALA A 78 -2.31 -2.84 -1.21
C ALA A 78 -3.39 -3.55 -2.03
N SER A 79 -4.65 -3.08 -1.94
CA SER A 79 -5.77 -3.67 -2.69
C SER A 79 -5.61 -3.49 -4.19
N ILE A 80 -5.16 -2.32 -4.66
CA ILE A 80 -4.87 -2.07 -6.07
C ILE A 80 -3.71 -2.97 -6.54
N ALA A 81 -2.62 -3.02 -5.76
CA ALA A 81 -1.46 -3.86 -6.07
C ALA A 81 -1.86 -5.34 -6.20
N THR A 82 -2.59 -5.88 -5.21
CA THR A 82 -3.09 -7.26 -5.23
C THR A 82 -4.06 -7.52 -6.40
N GLY A 83 -4.96 -6.58 -6.68
CA GLY A 83 -5.88 -6.70 -7.82
C GLY A 83 -5.16 -6.77 -9.17
N LEU A 84 -4.09 -5.99 -9.31
CA LEU A 84 -3.31 -5.91 -10.55
C LEU A 84 -2.24 -6.99 -10.68
N SER A 85 -1.79 -7.62 -9.60
CA SER A 85 -0.75 -8.67 -9.62
C SER A 85 -1.12 -9.88 -10.49
N LYS A 86 -2.41 -10.10 -10.73
CA LYS A 86 -2.92 -11.13 -11.65
C LYS A 86 -2.63 -10.85 -13.13
N PHE A 87 -2.24 -9.61 -13.47
CA PHE A 87 -2.07 -9.15 -14.85
C PHE A 87 -0.71 -8.52 -15.12
N PHE A 88 -0.01 -8.11 -14.07
CA PHE A 88 1.26 -7.40 -14.13
C PHE A 88 2.21 -7.94 -13.07
N ASP A 89 3.49 -7.75 -13.29
CA ASP A 89 4.51 -7.86 -12.26
C ASP A 89 4.48 -6.57 -11.43
N VAL A 90 3.99 -6.66 -10.18
CA VAL A 90 3.65 -5.50 -9.35
C VAL A 90 4.63 -5.35 -8.19
N SER A 91 5.27 -4.19 -8.10
CA SER A 91 6.04 -3.76 -6.94
C SER A 91 5.26 -2.71 -6.15
N LEU A 92 4.94 -3.00 -4.88
CA LEU A 92 4.26 -2.08 -3.97
C LEU A 92 5.28 -1.30 -3.15
N CYS A 93 5.27 0.03 -3.27
CA CYS A 93 6.22 0.91 -2.59
C CYS A 93 5.50 1.82 -1.59
N TYR A 94 5.73 1.62 -0.29
CA TYR A 94 5.28 2.54 0.75
C TYR A 94 6.32 3.62 1.01
N CYS A 95 6.00 4.85 0.60
CA CYS A 95 6.89 6.00 0.73
C CYS A 95 6.60 6.80 2.00
N PHE A 96 7.64 7.12 2.78
CA PHE A 96 7.56 7.96 3.97
C PHE A 96 8.90 8.68 4.23
N GLU A 97 9.05 9.41 5.34
CA GLU A 97 10.22 10.28 5.58
C GLU A 97 11.50 9.50 5.94
N MET A 98 11.38 8.27 6.44
CA MET A 98 12.52 7.47 6.85
C MET A 98 13.06 6.63 5.69
N PRO A 99 14.37 6.31 5.68
CA PRO A 99 14.95 5.51 4.58
C PRO A 99 14.44 4.07 4.52
N GLY A 100 13.87 3.57 5.60
CA GLY A 100 13.33 2.22 5.73
C GLY A 100 12.91 1.93 7.16
N VAL A 101 12.68 0.66 7.48
CA VAL A 101 12.52 0.19 8.86
C VAL A 101 13.89 0.22 9.54
N LEU A 102 14.02 0.94 10.64
CA LEU A 102 15.29 1.11 11.35
C LEU A 102 15.39 0.17 12.55
N LYS A 103 16.57 -0.40 12.79
CA LYS A 103 16.89 -1.11 14.04
C LYS A 103 16.92 -0.16 15.23
N ASN A 104 17.39 1.07 15.01
CA ASN A 104 17.45 2.15 15.98
C ASN A 104 16.94 3.43 15.33
N ILE A 105 15.86 4.00 15.84
CA ILE A 105 15.19 5.18 15.27
C ILE A 105 16.08 6.43 15.24
N VAL A 106 17.08 6.51 16.11
CA VAL A 106 18.05 7.63 16.18
C VAL A 106 19.13 7.49 15.11
N ASP A 107 19.43 6.27 14.69
CA ASP A 107 20.45 5.96 13.69
C ASP A 107 19.81 5.66 12.32
N LYS A 108 19.81 6.65 11.43
CA LYS A 108 19.25 6.53 10.08
C LYS A 108 20.00 5.54 9.18
N GLU A 109 21.23 5.16 9.52
CA GLU A 109 21.99 4.16 8.78
C GLU A 109 21.63 2.72 9.19
N SER A 110 20.89 2.55 10.30
CA SER A 110 20.49 1.25 10.84
C SER A 110 19.31 0.61 10.07
N VAL A 111 19.17 0.89 8.78
CA VAL A 111 18.10 0.34 7.94
C VAL A 111 18.19 -1.18 7.90
N ILE A 112 17.08 -1.84 8.21
CA ILE A 112 16.90 -3.28 8.00
C ILE A 112 16.63 -3.46 6.50
N SER A 113 17.58 -4.04 5.79
CA SER A 113 17.48 -4.21 4.33
C SER A 113 16.37 -5.16 3.90
N GLU A 114 16.10 -6.19 4.75
CA GLU A 114 15.15 -7.24 4.43
C GLU A 114 14.39 -7.70 5.67
N ILE A 115 13.09 -7.92 5.52
CA ILE A 115 12.22 -8.46 6.56
C ILE A 115 11.43 -9.62 5.98
N THR A 116 11.57 -10.81 6.61
CA THR A 116 10.78 -12.01 6.35
C THR A 116 9.74 -12.19 7.47
N PRO A 117 8.72 -13.06 7.32
CA PRO A 117 7.78 -13.40 8.39
C PRO A 117 8.48 -13.83 9.69
N ASN A 118 9.55 -14.62 9.59
CA ASN A 118 10.33 -15.07 10.74
C ASN A 118 11.05 -13.91 11.44
N SER A 119 11.83 -13.12 10.68
CA SER A 119 12.54 -11.95 11.24
C SER A 119 11.58 -10.88 11.77
N TYR A 120 10.39 -10.73 11.15
CA TYR A 120 9.35 -9.84 11.64
C TYR A 120 8.86 -10.20 13.04
N ASN A 121 8.68 -11.49 13.32
CA ASN A 121 8.29 -11.95 14.66
C ASN A 121 9.38 -11.61 15.69
N GLU A 122 10.65 -11.80 15.36
CA GLU A 122 11.78 -11.40 16.23
C GLU A 122 11.80 -9.89 16.48
N LEU A 123 11.60 -9.09 15.43
CA LEU A 123 11.57 -7.63 15.54
C LEU A 123 10.40 -7.13 16.43
N LYS A 124 9.25 -7.80 16.42
CA LYS A 124 8.13 -7.53 17.34
C LYS A 124 8.49 -7.87 18.78
N ILE A 125 9.03 -9.06 19.03
CA ILE A 125 9.43 -9.51 20.38
C ILE A 125 10.47 -8.55 20.99
N ASN A 126 11.42 -8.09 20.19
CA ASN A 126 12.46 -7.16 20.62
C ASN A 126 12.01 -5.69 20.66
N ASN A 127 10.72 -5.38 20.44
CA ASN A 127 10.16 -4.03 20.41
C ASN A 127 10.87 -3.05 19.44
N ILE A 128 11.47 -3.58 18.37
CA ILE A 128 12.08 -2.76 17.30
C ILE A 128 10.98 -2.19 16.41
N ILE A 129 9.93 -2.99 16.14
CA ILE A 129 8.75 -2.56 15.40
C ILE A 129 7.65 -2.18 16.38
N HIS A 130 7.28 -0.90 16.37
CA HIS A 130 6.26 -0.35 17.27
C HIS A 130 4.84 -0.51 16.72
N SER A 131 3.84 -0.39 17.59
CA SER A 131 2.42 -0.63 17.32
C SER A 131 1.87 0.05 16.07
N GLY A 132 2.33 1.26 15.74
CA GLY A 132 1.90 1.98 14.52
C GLY A 132 2.45 1.40 13.21
N MET A 133 3.57 0.67 13.25
CA MET A 133 4.18 0.04 12.07
C MET A 133 3.64 -1.38 11.82
N ILE A 134 3.16 -2.05 12.86
CA ILE A 134 2.68 -3.44 12.79
C ILE A 134 1.60 -3.61 11.72
N PRO A 135 0.49 -2.83 11.70
CA PRO A 135 -0.54 -2.99 10.68
C PRO A 135 -0.04 -2.76 9.25
N LYS A 136 0.95 -1.88 9.10
CA LYS A 136 1.56 -1.60 7.78
C LYS A 136 2.34 -2.82 7.28
N ILE A 137 3.15 -3.44 8.13
CA ILE A 137 3.94 -4.63 7.76
C ILE A 137 3.04 -5.84 7.55
N ASP A 138 1.98 -5.99 8.36
CA ASP A 138 0.99 -7.05 8.16
C ASP A 138 0.32 -6.92 6.77
N ASN A 139 -0.11 -5.71 6.37
CA ASN A 139 -0.65 -5.45 5.03
C ASN A 139 0.37 -5.74 3.92
N CYS A 140 1.67 -5.51 4.17
CA CYS A 140 2.73 -5.83 3.21
C CYS A 140 2.82 -7.34 2.97
N PHE A 141 2.85 -8.14 4.03
CA PHE A 141 2.87 -9.61 3.91
C PHE A 141 1.58 -10.15 3.30
N GLU A 142 0.43 -9.57 3.62
CA GLU A 142 -0.83 -9.91 2.97
C GLU A 142 -0.77 -9.66 1.46
N ALA A 143 -0.21 -8.53 1.03
CA ALA A 143 -0.04 -8.23 -0.39
C ALA A 143 0.89 -9.23 -1.10
N LEU A 144 2.03 -9.59 -0.48
CA LEU A 144 2.95 -10.62 -1.00
C LEU A 144 2.24 -11.97 -1.14
N ASN A 145 1.54 -12.44 -0.09
CA ASN A 145 0.78 -13.69 -0.11
C ASN A 145 -0.33 -13.71 -1.18
N ASN A 146 -0.80 -12.54 -1.59
CA ASN A 146 -1.81 -12.38 -2.64
C ASN A 146 -1.22 -12.08 -4.03
N GLY A 147 0.09 -12.33 -4.23
CA GLY A 147 0.72 -12.35 -5.54
C GLY A 147 1.40 -11.04 -5.97
N VAL A 148 1.53 -10.05 -5.08
CA VAL A 148 2.42 -8.90 -5.33
C VAL A 148 3.86 -9.40 -5.32
N SER A 149 4.63 -9.06 -6.35
CA SER A 149 5.98 -9.62 -6.56
C SER A 149 7.01 -9.07 -5.58
N GLU A 150 6.82 -7.82 -5.15
CA GLU A 150 7.77 -7.15 -4.27
C GLU A 150 7.08 -6.06 -3.45
N VAL A 151 7.45 -5.94 -2.18
CA VAL A 151 7.02 -4.81 -1.33
C VAL A 151 8.25 -4.11 -0.77
N LYS A 152 8.27 -2.78 -0.91
CA LYS A 152 9.34 -1.90 -0.44
C LYS A 152 8.79 -0.86 0.53
N ILE A 153 9.57 -0.55 1.55
CA ILE A 153 9.28 0.52 2.52
C ILE A 153 10.50 1.44 2.62
N GLY A 154 10.29 2.75 2.40
CA GLY A 154 11.40 3.70 2.50
C GLY A 154 11.06 5.10 1.99
N ALA A 155 12.07 5.95 1.87
CA ALA A 155 11.89 7.28 1.31
C ALA A 155 11.67 7.22 -0.22
N PRO A 156 11.00 8.22 -0.84
CA PRO A 156 10.63 8.17 -2.26
C PRO A 156 11.78 7.88 -3.22
N GLN A 157 13.01 8.25 -2.86
CA GLN A 157 14.22 8.02 -3.66
C GLN A 157 14.54 6.52 -3.84
N MET A 158 13.95 5.62 -3.02
CA MET A 158 14.10 4.16 -3.20
C MET A 158 13.59 3.68 -4.55
N ILE A 159 12.57 4.35 -5.12
CA ILE A 159 12.00 4.02 -6.44
C ILE A 159 13.07 4.11 -7.54
N SER A 160 14.02 5.05 -7.40
CA SER A 160 15.15 5.18 -8.33
C SER A 160 16.36 4.30 -7.98
N GLY A 161 16.29 3.49 -6.92
CA GLY A 161 17.38 2.64 -6.45
C GLY A 161 18.58 3.38 -5.86
N LYS A 162 18.45 4.68 -5.54
CA LYS A 162 19.56 5.53 -5.11
C LYS A 162 19.86 5.51 -3.63
N ILE A 163 18.98 4.92 -2.83
CA ILE A 163 19.13 4.88 -1.37
C ILE A 163 18.81 3.49 -0.83
N LYS A 164 19.26 3.20 0.39
CA LYS A 164 18.85 2.02 1.15
C LYS A 164 17.33 2.08 1.41
N TYR A 165 16.69 0.93 1.46
CA TYR A 165 15.28 0.77 1.81
C TYR A 165 15.08 -0.61 2.44
N THR A 166 13.91 -0.86 3.01
CA THR A 166 13.52 -2.18 3.50
C THR A 166 12.70 -2.90 2.45
N LYS A 167 13.13 -4.10 2.06
CA LYS A 167 12.37 -5.03 1.24
C LYS A 167 11.67 -6.05 2.13
N LEU A 168 10.41 -6.33 1.86
CA LEU A 168 9.71 -7.46 2.46
C LEU A 168 9.66 -8.60 1.46
N ILE A 169 9.94 -9.81 1.94
CA ILE A 169 9.91 -11.05 1.17
C ILE A 169 9.24 -12.14 2.00
N LEU A 170 8.70 -13.13 1.34
CA LEU A 170 8.24 -14.35 2.00
C LEU A 170 9.47 -15.22 2.33
N ASP A 171 9.34 -16.05 3.36
CA ASP A 171 10.37 -17.07 3.63
C ASP A 171 10.41 -18.07 2.44
N ASP A 172 11.60 -18.51 2.05
CA ASP A 172 11.75 -19.60 1.09
C ASP A 172 11.11 -20.87 1.66
N GLU A 173 10.35 -21.60 0.83
CA GLU A 173 9.76 -22.90 1.18
C GLU A 173 10.81 -23.99 1.40
#